data_340902caaf0122cb2963024c5c096de8
#
_entry.id   340902caaf0122cb2963024c5c096de8
#
_cell.length_a   1.000
_cell.length_b   1.000
_cell.length_c   1.000
_cell.angle_alpha   90.00
_cell.angle_beta   90.00
_cell.angle_gamma   90.00
#
_symmetry.space_group_name_H-M   'P 1'
#
loop_
_entity.id
_entity.type
_entity.pdbx_description
1 polymer ?
#
loop_
_entity_poly.entity_id
_entity_poly.type
_entity_poly.pdbx_seq_one_letter_code
_entity_poly.pdbx_strand_id
1 'polypeptide(L)'
;MFCGRHTFRAASIMRQSLLLGSLLNNSESWINITKKDLDDLEKPDTMVHRGILCTEGNPSKVFMHLEFGSIPVRFVIMEKRLNFLKYILNESMESMIRQVFEALKVDSRKGDFVALVKEDIETLNIDLSEEDITLITKLQWKKYVHEKVKAGALKWLVEENMSK
;
A
#
# COMPACT_ATOMS: atom_id res chain seq x y z
N MET A 1 16.63 -25.28 -9.78
CA MET A 1 17.00 -24.92 -8.40
C MET A 1 17.61 -23.52 -8.42
N PHE A 2 16.82 -22.47 -8.12
CA PHE A 2 17.28 -21.09 -8.17
C PHE A 2 17.54 -20.63 -6.72
N CYS A 3 18.71 -20.90 -6.19
CA CYS A 3 19.08 -20.50 -4.84
C CYS A 3 20.39 -19.69 -4.87
N GLY A 4 20.28 -18.38 -5.05
CA GLY A 4 21.40 -17.44 -4.93
C GLY A 4 20.90 -16.04 -4.62
N ARG A 5 21.66 -15.25 -3.83
CA ARG A 5 21.29 -13.88 -3.44
C ARG A 5 20.92 -12.97 -4.63
N HIS A 6 21.54 -13.17 -5.77
CA HIS A 6 21.25 -12.42 -7.01
C HIS A 6 19.86 -12.76 -7.57
N THR A 7 19.43 -14.01 -7.48
CA THR A 7 18.11 -14.46 -7.93
C THR A 7 16.98 -13.89 -7.07
N PHE A 8 17.20 -13.83 -5.76
CA PHE A 8 16.23 -13.28 -4.80
C PHE A 8 15.96 -11.79 -5.05
N ARG A 9 17.03 -10.99 -5.25
CA ARG A 9 16.90 -9.56 -5.58
C ARG A 9 16.21 -9.34 -6.93
N ALA A 10 16.59 -10.11 -7.94
CA ALA A 10 15.95 -10.04 -9.27
C ALA A 10 14.46 -10.40 -9.18
N ALA A 11 14.12 -11.45 -8.45
CA ALA A 11 12.73 -11.86 -8.23
C ALA A 11 11.91 -10.82 -7.47
N SER A 12 12.48 -10.16 -6.45
CA SER A 12 11.85 -9.05 -5.74
C SER A 12 11.59 -7.84 -6.66
N ILE A 13 12.53 -7.49 -7.53
CA ILE A 13 12.37 -6.43 -8.53
C ILE A 13 11.27 -6.81 -9.53
N MET A 14 11.27 -8.04 -10.03
CA MET A 14 10.23 -8.53 -10.95
C MET A 14 8.85 -8.52 -10.30
N ARG A 15 8.74 -8.96 -9.06
CA ARG A 15 7.50 -8.86 -8.27
C ARG A 15 7.00 -7.42 -8.22
N GLN A 16 7.87 -6.50 -7.85
CA GLN A 16 7.47 -5.11 -7.66
C GLN A 16 7.12 -4.40 -8.97
N SER A 17 7.90 -4.61 -10.02
CA SER A 17 7.70 -3.92 -11.31
C SER A 17 6.65 -4.58 -12.21
N LEU A 18 6.62 -5.90 -12.30
CA LEU A 18 5.71 -6.60 -13.19
C LEU A 18 4.41 -7.00 -12.49
N LEU A 19 4.49 -7.71 -11.36
CA LEU A 19 3.28 -8.17 -10.70
C LEU A 19 2.50 -7.02 -10.06
N LEU A 20 3.09 -6.32 -9.10
CA LEU A 20 2.40 -5.23 -8.39
C LEU A 20 2.13 -4.03 -9.29
N GLY A 21 3.02 -3.73 -10.23
CA GLY A 21 2.83 -2.66 -11.21
C GLY A 21 1.58 -2.90 -12.08
N SER A 22 1.37 -4.12 -12.56
CA SER A 22 0.20 -4.48 -13.37
C SER A 22 -1.05 -4.67 -12.52
N LEU A 23 -0.94 -5.40 -11.41
CA LEU A 23 -2.07 -5.76 -10.54
C LEU A 23 -2.68 -4.53 -9.88
N LEU A 24 -1.84 -3.60 -9.44
CA LEU A 24 -2.26 -2.40 -8.69
C LEU A 24 -2.25 -1.13 -9.55
N ASN A 25 -2.39 -1.27 -10.86
CA ASN A 25 -2.51 -0.08 -11.73
C ASN A 25 -3.77 0.71 -11.35
N ASN A 26 -3.60 2.03 -11.16
CA ASN A 26 -4.66 2.94 -10.71
C ASN A 26 -5.34 2.56 -9.36
N SER A 27 -4.69 1.74 -8.53
CA SER A 27 -5.26 1.33 -7.24
C SER A 27 -5.42 2.47 -6.24
N GLU A 28 -4.75 3.60 -6.48
CA GLU A 28 -4.91 4.85 -5.73
C GLU A 28 -6.34 5.42 -5.78
N SER A 29 -7.08 5.15 -6.85
CA SER A 29 -8.45 5.62 -7.05
C SER A 29 -9.52 4.58 -6.68
N TRP A 30 -9.13 3.38 -6.27
CA TRP A 30 -10.09 2.34 -5.92
C TRP A 30 -10.84 2.67 -4.64
N ILE A 31 -12.17 2.57 -4.71
CA ILE A 31 -13.11 2.79 -3.61
C ILE A 31 -13.88 1.50 -3.33
N ASN A 32 -14.48 1.40 -2.15
CA ASN A 32 -15.29 0.24 -1.74
C ASN A 32 -14.58 -1.12 -1.82
N ILE A 33 -13.25 -1.16 -1.61
CA ILE A 33 -12.48 -2.41 -1.59
C ILE A 33 -12.89 -3.20 -0.34
N THR A 34 -13.35 -4.43 -0.55
CA THR A 34 -13.72 -5.33 0.53
C THR A 34 -12.50 -6.13 1.02
N LYS A 35 -12.61 -6.71 2.22
CA LYS A 35 -11.57 -7.62 2.74
C LYS A 35 -11.33 -8.80 1.78
N LYS A 36 -12.41 -9.31 1.15
CA LYS A 36 -12.31 -10.39 0.16
C LYS A 36 -11.48 -9.96 -1.06
N ASP A 37 -11.71 -8.75 -1.57
CA ASP A 37 -10.94 -8.22 -2.71
C ASP A 37 -9.45 -8.11 -2.36
N LEU A 38 -9.13 -7.64 -1.15
CA LEU A 38 -7.74 -7.60 -0.68
C LEU A 38 -7.12 -9.00 -0.58
N ASP A 39 -7.86 -9.98 -0.05
CA ASP A 39 -7.42 -11.37 0.01
C ASP A 39 -7.20 -11.97 -1.38
N ASP A 40 -8.05 -11.63 -2.35
CA ASP A 40 -7.92 -12.07 -3.74
C ASP A 40 -6.70 -11.44 -4.43
N LEU A 41 -6.40 -10.17 -4.14
CA LEU A 41 -5.21 -9.47 -4.61
C LEU A 41 -3.90 -10.01 -4.00
N GLU A 42 -3.94 -10.50 -2.76
CA GLU A 42 -2.79 -11.13 -2.10
C GLU A 42 -2.44 -12.51 -2.67
N LYS A 43 -3.39 -13.22 -3.30
CA LYS A 43 -3.15 -14.58 -3.82
C LYS A 43 -2.02 -14.65 -4.85
N PRO A 44 -2.02 -13.84 -5.95
CA PRO A 44 -0.93 -13.85 -6.92
C PRO A 44 0.42 -13.53 -6.29
N ASP A 45 0.45 -12.58 -5.35
CA ASP A 45 1.65 -12.19 -4.63
C ASP A 45 2.21 -13.35 -3.78
N THR A 46 1.33 -14.01 -3.05
CA THR A 46 1.65 -15.22 -2.29
C THR A 46 2.17 -16.34 -3.18
N MET A 47 1.60 -16.55 -4.38
CA MET A 47 2.07 -17.57 -5.32
C MET A 47 3.49 -17.29 -5.82
N VAL A 48 3.82 -16.03 -6.10
CA VAL A 48 5.18 -15.63 -6.48
C VAL A 48 6.16 -15.89 -5.33
N HIS A 49 5.81 -15.51 -4.10
CA HIS A 49 6.64 -15.78 -2.92
C HIS A 49 6.92 -17.27 -2.73
N ARG A 50 5.89 -18.13 -2.86
CA ARG A 50 6.06 -19.60 -2.79
C ARG A 50 6.99 -20.15 -3.86
N GLY A 51 6.82 -19.68 -5.10
CA GLY A 51 7.66 -20.09 -6.22
C GLY A 51 9.13 -19.74 -6.01
N ILE A 52 9.41 -18.58 -5.40
CA ILE A 52 10.78 -18.13 -5.17
C ILE A 52 11.41 -18.86 -3.97
N LEU A 53 10.65 -19.04 -2.87
CA LEU A 53 11.14 -19.75 -1.67
C LEU A 53 11.26 -21.25 -1.86
N CYS A 54 10.73 -21.80 -2.96
CA CYS A 54 10.68 -23.25 -3.20
C CYS A 54 10.12 -24.03 -1.98
N THR A 55 9.17 -23.43 -1.27
CA THR A 55 8.60 -24.04 -0.07
C THR A 55 7.64 -25.16 -0.42
N GLU A 56 7.90 -26.34 0.10
CA GLU A 56 6.94 -27.44 0.13
C GLU A 56 5.88 -27.16 1.21
N GLY A 57 4.61 -27.41 0.90
CA GLY A 57 3.51 -27.17 1.82
C GLY A 57 2.86 -25.80 1.67
N ASN A 58 2.19 -25.37 2.72
CA ASN A 58 1.38 -24.15 2.73
C ASN A 58 1.85 -23.17 3.82
N PRO A 59 3.02 -22.51 3.65
CA PRO A 59 3.52 -21.57 4.66
C PRO A 59 2.55 -20.42 4.87
N SER A 60 2.52 -19.87 6.09
CA SER A 60 1.65 -18.73 6.38
C SER A 60 2.03 -17.51 5.53
N LYS A 61 1.02 -16.71 5.14
CA LYS A 61 1.25 -15.45 4.42
C LYS A 61 2.21 -14.54 5.19
N VAL A 62 2.06 -14.48 6.52
CA VAL A 62 2.89 -13.69 7.41
C VAL A 62 4.36 -14.10 7.30
N PHE A 63 4.64 -15.40 7.40
CA PHE A 63 5.99 -15.92 7.26
C PHE A 63 6.63 -15.53 5.93
N MET A 64 5.88 -15.67 4.83
CA MET A 64 6.39 -15.30 3.51
C MET A 64 6.73 -13.81 3.40
N HIS A 65 5.87 -12.92 3.90
CA HIS A 65 6.16 -11.48 3.90
C HIS A 65 7.38 -11.12 4.75
N LEU A 66 7.55 -11.77 5.90
CA LEU A 66 8.70 -11.54 6.78
C LEU A 66 10.00 -12.02 6.14
N GLU A 67 10.03 -13.22 5.56
CA GLU A 67 11.21 -13.76 4.87
C GLU A 67 11.64 -12.92 3.66
N PHE A 68 10.66 -12.40 2.90
CA PHE A 68 10.92 -11.52 1.76
C PHE A 68 11.21 -10.08 2.16
N GLY A 69 10.91 -9.65 3.39
CA GLY A 69 10.86 -8.25 3.75
C GLY A 69 9.89 -7.46 2.87
N SER A 70 8.83 -8.12 2.40
CA SER A 70 7.88 -7.55 1.46
C SER A 70 6.69 -6.92 2.18
N ILE A 71 6.17 -5.85 1.59
CA ILE A 71 4.99 -5.16 2.11
C ILE A 71 3.74 -5.85 1.56
N PRO A 72 2.74 -6.21 2.41
CA PRO A 72 1.46 -6.74 1.96
C PRO A 72 0.73 -5.79 1.01
N VAL A 73 -0.03 -6.34 0.05
CA VAL A 73 -0.70 -5.57 -1.01
C VAL A 73 -1.58 -4.45 -0.46
N ARG A 74 -2.29 -4.67 0.63
CA ARG A 74 -3.12 -3.65 1.29
C ARG A 74 -2.33 -2.38 1.64
N PHE A 75 -1.11 -2.52 2.14
CA PHE A 75 -0.25 -1.40 2.51
C PHE A 75 0.36 -0.72 1.28
N VAL A 76 0.59 -1.45 0.20
CA VAL A 76 1.00 -0.87 -1.09
C VAL A 76 -0.11 0.02 -1.66
N ILE A 77 -1.38 -0.39 -1.53
CA ILE A 77 -2.54 0.43 -1.94
C ILE A 77 -2.64 1.70 -1.09
N MET A 78 -2.46 1.60 0.24
CA MET A 78 -2.42 2.77 1.13
C MET A 78 -1.32 3.75 0.72
N GLU A 79 -0.10 3.26 0.44
CA GLU A 79 1.02 4.09 -0.02
C GLU A 79 0.69 4.85 -1.31
N LYS A 80 0.09 4.17 -2.28
CA LYS A 80 -0.33 4.79 -3.54
C LYS A 80 -1.41 5.84 -3.31
N ARG A 81 -2.42 5.55 -2.48
CA ARG A 81 -3.52 6.48 -2.16
C ARG A 81 -3.02 7.73 -1.46
N LEU A 82 -2.11 7.60 -0.50
CA LEU A 82 -1.50 8.74 0.19
C LEU A 82 -0.59 9.57 -0.75
N ASN A 83 0.11 8.94 -1.68
CA ASN A 83 0.86 9.66 -2.70
C ASN A 83 -0.07 10.41 -3.67
N PHE A 84 -1.23 9.84 -3.98
CA PHE A 84 -2.26 10.50 -4.78
C PHE A 84 -2.92 11.66 -4.04
N LEU A 85 -3.18 11.53 -2.74
CA LEU A 85 -3.60 12.66 -1.90
C LEU A 85 -2.63 13.84 -2.03
N LYS A 86 -1.33 13.60 -1.88
CA LYS A 86 -0.32 14.66 -2.05
C LYS A 86 -0.38 15.31 -3.42
N TYR A 87 -0.64 14.54 -4.48
CA TYR A 87 -0.84 15.08 -5.82
C TYR A 87 -2.06 16.01 -5.85
N ILE A 88 -3.21 15.57 -5.34
CA ILE A 88 -4.45 16.36 -5.29
C ILE A 88 -4.26 17.66 -4.50
N LEU A 89 -3.59 17.59 -3.34
CA LEU A 89 -3.35 18.75 -2.48
C LEU A 89 -2.43 19.80 -3.12
N ASN A 90 -1.56 19.40 -4.04
CA ASN A 90 -0.67 20.31 -4.77
C ASN A 90 -1.32 20.92 -6.03
N GLU A 91 -2.47 20.39 -6.46
CA GLU A 91 -3.21 20.96 -7.60
C GLU A 91 -3.86 22.29 -7.23
N SER A 92 -4.05 23.16 -8.23
CA SER A 92 -4.75 24.43 -8.03
C SER A 92 -6.21 24.22 -7.61
N MET A 93 -6.77 25.14 -6.87
CA MET A 93 -8.21 25.10 -6.47
C MET A 93 -9.16 25.13 -7.67
N GLU A 94 -8.69 25.56 -8.84
CA GLU A 94 -9.47 25.57 -10.10
C GLU A 94 -9.45 24.20 -10.80
N SER A 95 -8.53 23.31 -10.42
CA SER A 95 -8.44 21.97 -10.98
C SER A 95 -9.69 21.15 -10.61
N MET A 96 -10.26 20.45 -11.59
CA MET A 96 -11.44 19.59 -11.38
C MET A 96 -11.19 18.56 -10.26
N ILE A 97 -10.01 17.94 -10.24
CA ILE A 97 -9.70 16.92 -9.24
C ILE A 97 -9.66 17.50 -7.82
N ARG A 98 -9.15 18.74 -7.67
CA ARG A 98 -9.15 19.44 -6.39
C ARG A 98 -10.57 19.81 -5.96
N GLN A 99 -11.39 20.33 -6.85
CA GLN A 99 -12.78 20.67 -6.57
C GLN A 99 -13.60 19.45 -6.16
N VAL A 100 -13.44 18.32 -6.86
CA VAL A 100 -14.10 17.05 -6.49
C VAL A 100 -13.65 16.58 -5.10
N PHE A 101 -12.36 16.67 -4.78
CA PHE A 101 -11.85 16.30 -3.48
C PHE A 101 -12.44 17.18 -2.35
N GLU A 102 -12.50 18.48 -2.53
CA GLU A 102 -13.10 19.40 -1.55
C GLU A 102 -14.61 19.15 -1.39
N ALA A 103 -15.32 18.87 -2.48
CA ALA A 103 -16.73 18.50 -2.40
C ALA A 103 -16.95 17.19 -1.62
N LEU A 104 -16.11 16.17 -1.84
CA LEU A 104 -16.16 14.90 -1.10
C LEU A 104 -15.82 15.07 0.40
N LYS A 105 -15.02 16.08 0.78
CA LYS A 105 -14.75 16.38 2.19
C LYS A 105 -16.00 16.87 2.93
N VAL A 106 -16.90 17.58 2.24
CA VAL A 106 -18.16 18.10 2.80
C VAL A 106 -19.19 16.99 2.97
N ASP A 107 -19.32 16.08 2.01
CA ASP A 107 -20.29 14.97 2.02
C ASP A 107 -19.57 13.61 1.94
N SER A 108 -18.66 13.38 2.88
CA SER A 108 -17.88 12.14 2.91
C SER A 108 -18.74 10.94 3.33
N ARG A 109 -18.77 9.93 2.47
CA ARG A 109 -19.48 8.66 2.72
C ARG A 109 -18.49 7.55 3.04
N LYS A 110 -18.95 6.58 3.81
CA LYS A 110 -18.12 5.40 4.12
C LYS A 110 -17.71 4.69 2.83
N GLY A 111 -16.39 4.52 2.67
CA GLY A 111 -15.79 3.83 1.53
C GLY A 111 -15.46 4.73 0.33
N ASP A 112 -15.75 6.04 0.39
CA ASP A 112 -15.25 6.99 -0.59
C ASP A 112 -13.74 7.27 -0.41
N PHE A 113 -13.14 7.99 -1.34
CA PHE A 113 -11.72 8.29 -1.31
C PHE A 113 -11.29 9.04 -0.06
N VAL A 114 -12.08 10.02 0.40
CA VAL A 114 -11.74 10.83 1.58
C VAL A 114 -11.82 10.01 2.86
N ALA A 115 -12.84 9.16 2.99
CA ALA A 115 -12.99 8.26 4.13
C ALA A 115 -11.83 7.25 4.20
N LEU A 116 -11.45 6.67 3.06
CA LEU A 116 -10.33 5.72 2.97
C LEU A 116 -8.99 6.38 3.28
N VAL A 117 -8.77 7.62 2.82
CA VAL A 117 -7.56 8.39 3.16
C VAL A 117 -7.47 8.67 4.66
N LYS A 118 -8.59 9.02 5.31
CA LYS A 118 -8.63 9.21 6.76
C LYS A 118 -8.29 7.93 7.51
N GLU A 119 -8.87 6.81 7.10
CA GLU A 119 -8.59 5.48 7.67
C GLU A 119 -7.11 5.10 7.49
N ASP A 120 -6.51 5.38 6.33
CA ASP A 120 -5.09 5.12 6.06
C ASP A 120 -4.18 5.98 6.96
N ILE A 121 -4.49 7.28 7.12
CA ILE A 121 -3.77 8.22 7.99
C ILE A 121 -3.80 7.73 9.44
N GLU A 122 -4.97 7.34 9.94
CA GLU A 122 -5.15 6.79 11.29
C GLU A 122 -4.39 5.47 11.46
N THR A 123 -4.54 4.54 10.52
CA THR A 123 -3.88 3.23 10.56
C THR A 123 -2.36 3.33 10.60
N LEU A 124 -1.81 4.28 9.87
CA LEU A 124 -0.36 4.50 9.76
C LEU A 124 0.18 5.49 10.80
N ASN A 125 -0.66 6.03 11.68
CA ASN A 125 -0.31 7.07 12.65
C ASN A 125 0.47 8.23 11.99
N ILE A 126 -0.13 8.81 10.94
CA ILE A 126 0.39 9.99 10.26
C ILE A 126 -0.18 11.22 10.97
N ASP A 127 0.67 11.96 11.67
CA ASP A 127 0.31 13.16 12.42
C ASP A 127 0.80 14.40 11.65
N LEU A 128 0.19 14.64 10.48
CA LEU A 128 0.48 15.80 9.63
C LEU A 128 -0.83 16.38 9.10
N SER A 129 -0.95 17.71 9.15
CA SER A 129 -2.07 18.42 8.54
C SER A 129 -1.96 18.45 7.01
N GLU A 130 -3.06 18.78 6.32
CA GLU A 130 -3.02 18.97 4.85
C GLU A 130 -2.04 20.09 4.45
N GLU A 131 -1.89 21.12 5.28
CA GLU A 131 -0.94 22.20 5.06
C GLU A 131 0.50 21.69 5.16
N ASP A 132 0.81 20.91 6.20
CA ASP A 132 2.14 20.27 6.33
C ASP A 132 2.46 19.37 5.13
N ILE A 133 1.47 18.58 4.71
CA ILE A 133 1.61 17.72 3.54
C ILE A 133 1.93 18.56 2.28
N THR A 134 1.31 19.72 2.08
CA THR A 134 1.59 20.57 0.91
C THR A 134 2.98 21.19 0.95
N LEU A 135 3.51 21.50 2.12
CA LEU A 135 4.84 22.12 2.29
C LEU A 135 6.00 21.16 2.06
N ILE A 136 5.81 19.87 2.36
CA ILE A 136 6.84 18.83 2.19
C ILE A 136 7.08 18.58 0.70
N THR A 137 8.34 18.41 0.27
CA THR A 137 8.64 18.06 -1.11
C THR A 137 8.11 16.66 -1.47
N LYS A 138 7.81 16.43 -2.77
CA LYS A 138 7.31 15.12 -3.25
C LYS A 138 8.22 13.95 -2.86
N LEU A 139 9.55 14.17 -2.87
CA LEU A 139 10.52 13.12 -2.52
C LEU A 139 10.51 12.82 -1.01
N GLN A 140 10.50 13.86 -0.19
CA GLN A 140 10.42 13.71 1.27
C GLN A 140 9.12 13.05 1.69
N TRP A 141 7.99 13.45 1.08
CA TRP A 141 6.69 12.84 1.31
C TRP A 141 6.70 11.34 1.00
N LYS A 142 7.16 10.95 -0.20
CA LYS A 142 7.26 9.54 -0.59
C LYS A 142 8.10 8.71 0.39
N LYS A 143 9.23 9.26 0.84
CA LYS A 143 10.10 8.59 1.82
C LYS A 143 9.38 8.44 3.16
N TYR A 144 8.76 9.50 3.65
CA TYR A 144 8.02 9.51 4.91
C TYR A 144 6.87 8.49 4.90
N VAL A 145 6.02 8.51 3.87
CA VAL A 145 4.90 7.56 3.72
C VAL A 145 5.44 6.13 3.64
N HIS A 146 6.48 5.88 2.86
CA HIS A 146 7.07 4.55 2.73
C HIS A 146 7.58 3.99 4.07
N GLU A 147 8.21 4.82 4.90
CA GLU A 147 8.65 4.44 6.25
C GLU A 147 7.46 4.12 7.17
N LYS A 148 6.41 4.95 7.14
CA LYS A 148 5.18 4.71 7.90
C LYS A 148 4.47 3.43 7.47
N VAL A 149 4.37 3.20 6.17
CA VAL A 149 3.79 1.99 5.58
C VAL A 149 4.56 0.74 6.00
N LYS A 150 5.89 0.77 5.96
CA LYS A 150 6.73 -0.35 6.44
C LYS A 150 6.50 -0.65 7.92
N ALA A 151 6.48 0.38 8.74
CA ALA A 151 6.24 0.23 10.18
C ALA A 151 4.83 -0.33 10.47
N GLY A 152 3.81 0.20 9.79
CA GLY A 152 2.43 -0.28 9.90
C GLY A 152 2.27 -1.73 9.41
N ALA A 153 2.89 -2.08 8.29
CA ALA A 153 2.89 -3.43 7.75
C ALA A 153 3.55 -4.43 8.71
N LEU A 154 4.69 -4.08 9.30
CA LEU A 154 5.38 -4.93 10.25
C LEU A 154 4.53 -5.15 11.52
N LYS A 155 3.96 -4.08 12.07
CA LYS A 155 3.06 -4.17 13.22
C LYS A 155 1.87 -5.10 12.93
N TRP A 156 1.20 -4.90 11.80
CA TRP A 156 0.08 -5.74 11.38
C TRP A 156 0.48 -7.22 11.21
N LEU A 157 1.65 -7.50 10.61
CA LEU A 157 2.16 -8.87 10.44
C LEU A 157 2.42 -9.55 11.79
N VAL A 158 2.94 -8.83 12.77
CA VAL A 158 3.18 -9.35 14.12
C VAL A 158 1.84 -9.67 14.82
N GLU A 159 0.88 -8.75 14.77
CA GLU A 159 -0.45 -8.93 15.35
C GLU A 159 -1.21 -10.11 14.71
N GLU A 160 -1.17 -10.24 13.38
CA GLU A 160 -1.79 -11.33 12.64
C GLU A 160 -1.14 -12.71 12.97
N ASN A 161 0.16 -12.71 13.29
CA ASN A 161 0.85 -13.94 13.72
C ASN A 161 0.50 -14.35 15.15
N MET A 162 0.23 -13.39 16.04
CA MET A 162 -0.15 -13.64 17.43
C MET A 162 -1.60 -14.09 17.59
N SER A 163 -2.44 -13.80 16.59
CA SER A 163 -3.88 -14.12 16.61
C SER A 163 -4.22 -15.54 16.12
N LYS A 164 -3.22 -16.32 15.71
CA LYS A 164 -3.34 -17.72 15.22
C LYS A 164 -2.68 -18.70 16.16
#